data_3b8ea380bc1e7b3a744b5526605ffe00
#
_entry.id   3b8ea380bc1e7b3a744b5526605ffe00
#
_cell.length_a   1.000
_cell.length_b   1.000
_cell.length_c   1.000
_cell.angle_alpha   90.00
_cell.angle_beta   90.00
_cell.angle_gamma   90.00
#
_symmetry.space_group_name_H-M   'P 1'
#
loop_
_entity.id
_entity.type
_entity.pdbx_description
1 polymer ?
#
loop_
_entity_poly.entity_id
_entity_poly.type
_entity_poly.pdbx_seq_one_letter_code
_entity_poly.pdbx_strand_id
1 'polypeptide(L)'
;ILQFWLTFLAKEKFKGITYEIIADPTGNKINRLRVHVDSKISKFTIQSLSYHLEKNNPAIFVRDDLIHLNHFELDTCNLKKGQERVVMNELKKIILQLNSRKIKNNISQKEYSIKSNKEWLSWLN
;
A
#
# COMPACT_ATOMS: atom_id res chain seq x y z
N ILE A 1 -6.56 9.68 -12.78
CA ILE A 1 -5.63 8.87 -11.96
C ILE A 1 -6.36 7.71 -11.30
N LEU A 2 -7.45 7.98 -10.60
CA LEU A 2 -8.22 6.90 -9.95
C LEU A 2 -8.78 5.91 -10.96
N GLN A 3 -9.27 6.39 -12.09
CA GLN A 3 -9.81 5.49 -13.13
C GLN A 3 -8.72 4.58 -13.67
N PHE A 4 -7.51 5.10 -13.87
CA PHE A 4 -6.37 4.28 -14.29
C PHE A 4 -6.06 3.20 -13.26
N TRP A 5 -6.03 3.54 -11.97
CA TRP A 5 -5.77 2.58 -10.90
C TRP A 5 -6.84 1.50 -10.82
N LEU A 6 -8.12 1.88 -10.93
CA LEU A 6 -9.22 0.90 -10.91
C LEU A 6 -9.12 -0.06 -12.09
N THR A 7 -8.82 0.45 -13.28
CA THR A 7 -8.68 -0.37 -14.49
C THR A 7 -7.50 -1.33 -14.34
N PHE A 8 -6.38 -0.84 -13.82
CA PHE A 8 -5.18 -1.65 -13.58
C PHE A 8 -5.48 -2.80 -12.60
N LEU A 9 -6.06 -2.50 -11.45
CA LEU A 9 -6.35 -3.50 -10.43
C LEU A 9 -7.40 -4.51 -10.90
N ALA A 10 -8.41 -4.07 -11.63
CA ALA A 10 -9.42 -4.97 -12.20
C ALA A 10 -8.81 -5.95 -13.18
N LYS A 11 -7.84 -5.52 -13.96
CA LYS A 11 -7.13 -6.37 -14.93
C LYS A 11 -6.20 -7.37 -14.25
N GLU A 12 -5.44 -6.94 -13.26
CA GLU A 12 -4.44 -7.78 -12.59
C GLU A 12 -5.06 -8.84 -11.70
N LYS A 13 -6.17 -8.56 -11.05
CA LYS A 13 -6.92 -9.51 -10.19
C LYS A 13 -6.03 -10.19 -9.15
N PHE A 14 -5.31 -9.40 -8.38
CA PHE A 14 -4.45 -9.93 -7.32
C PHE A 14 -5.26 -10.69 -6.28
N LYS A 15 -4.85 -11.92 -5.99
CA LYS A 15 -5.56 -12.79 -5.05
C LYS A 15 -5.52 -12.21 -3.62
N GLY A 16 -6.68 -12.12 -2.99
CA GLY A 16 -6.81 -11.61 -1.62
C GLY A 16 -6.79 -10.11 -1.51
N ILE A 17 -6.71 -9.39 -2.62
CA ILE A 17 -6.73 -7.92 -2.63
C ILE A 17 -8.07 -7.44 -3.17
N THR A 18 -8.70 -6.57 -2.39
CA THR A 18 -9.89 -5.82 -2.81
C THR A 18 -9.62 -4.33 -2.69
N TYR A 19 -10.41 -3.52 -3.36
CA TYR A 19 -10.18 -2.08 -3.40
C TYR A 19 -11.50 -1.34 -3.58
N GLU A 20 -11.53 -0.11 -3.05
CA GLU A 20 -12.71 0.76 -3.17
C GLU A 20 -12.26 2.22 -3.19
N ILE A 21 -13.07 3.07 -3.80
CA ILE A 21 -12.86 4.51 -3.75
C ILE A 21 -13.62 5.06 -2.56
N ILE A 22 -12.93 5.84 -1.73
CA ILE A 22 -13.52 6.49 -0.57
C ILE A 22 -13.38 8.00 -0.69
N ALA A 23 -14.35 8.72 -0.11
CA ALA A 23 -14.27 10.17 0.00
C ALA A 23 -13.25 10.55 1.06
N ASP A 24 -12.57 11.69 0.85
CA ASP A 24 -11.69 12.24 1.86
C ASP A 24 -12.52 12.64 3.10
N PRO A 25 -12.19 12.11 4.29
CA PRO A 25 -12.95 12.42 5.51
C PRO A 25 -12.85 13.89 5.93
N THR A 26 -11.89 14.66 5.41
CA THR A 26 -11.74 16.07 5.71
C THR A 26 -12.64 16.97 4.85
N GLY A 27 -13.48 16.39 3.98
CA GLY A 27 -14.37 17.14 3.10
C GLY A 27 -13.73 17.68 1.84
N ASN A 28 -12.44 17.40 1.59
CA ASN A 28 -11.80 17.68 0.32
C ASN A 28 -12.47 16.85 -0.78
N LYS A 29 -12.56 17.43 -1.98
CA LYS A 29 -13.17 16.75 -3.14
C LYS A 29 -12.28 15.64 -3.72
N ILE A 30 -11.11 15.41 -3.13
CA ILE A 30 -10.15 14.41 -3.60
C ILE A 30 -10.52 13.06 -2.98
N ASN A 31 -10.84 12.10 -3.84
CA ASN A 31 -11.10 10.73 -3.42
C ASN A 31 -9.77 9.96 -3.30
N ARG A 32 -9.81 8.93 -2.47
CA ARG A 32 -8.67 8.03 -2.24
C ARG A 32 -9.03 6.63 -2.66
N LEU A 33 -8.02 5.85 -3.01
CA LEU A 33 -8.16 4.43 -3.26
C LEU A 33 -7.79 3.68 -1.98
N ARG A 34 -8.76 2.95 -1.43
CA ARG A 34 -8.52 2.06 -0.28
C ARG A 34 -8.22 0.66 -0.79
N VAL A 35 -7.10 0.11 -0.32
CA VAL A 35 -6.65 -1.23 -0.68
C VAL A 35 -6.74 -2.12 0.55
N HIS A 36 -7.49 -3.22 0.45
CA HIS A 36 -7.64 -4.23 1.50
C HIS A 36 -6.85 -5.47 1.15
N VAL A 37 -6.21 -6.07 2.15
CA VAL A 37 -5.55 -7.36 1.98
C VAL A 37 -6.17 -8.35 2.99
N ASP A 38 -6.72 -9.44 2.47
CA ASP A 38 -7.14 -10.57 3.30
C ASP A 38 -5.99 -11.56 3.37
N SER A 39 -5.28 -11.58 4.50
CA SER A 39 -4.08 -12.42 4.68
C SER A 39 -4.40 -13.91 4.73
N LYS A 40 -5.67 -14.30 4.87
CA LYS A 40 -6.09 -15.69 4.78
C LYS A 40 -6.14 -16.19 3.34
N ILE A 41 -6.31 -15.28 2.40
CA ILE A 41 -6.41 -15.59 0.96
C ILE A 41 -5.11 -15.24 0.25
N SER A 42 -4.55 -14.07 0.52
CA SER A 42 -3.26 -13.64 -0.03
C SER A 42 -2.13 -14.38 0.68
N LYS A 43 -0.93 -14.33 0.11
CA LYS A 43 0.28 -14.91 0.72
C LYS A 43 1.05 -13.89 1.55
N PHE A 44 0.46 -12.76 1.86
CA PHE A 44 1.16 -11.68 2.57
C PHE A 44 0.18 -10.83 3.38
N THR A 45 0.72 -10.06 4.32
CA THR A 45 -0.04 -9.13 5.13
C THR A 45 -0.02 -7.73 4.52
N ILE A 46 -1.03 -6.92 4.84
CA ILE A 46 -1.07 -5.51 4.42
C ILE A 46 0.14 -4.75 4.96
N GLN A 47 0.61 -5.11 6.16
CA GLN A 47 1.77 -4.50 6.78
C GLN A 47 3.03 -4.77 5.95
N SER A 48 3.20 -5.98 5.44
CA SER A 48 4.32 -6.31 4.55
C SER A 48 4.26 -5.50 3.26
N LEU A 49 3.08 -5.39 2.66
CA LEU A 49 2.92 -4.59 1.45
C LEU A 49 3.29 -3.13 1.68
N SER A 50 2.76 -2.52 2.72
CA SER A 50 3.04 -1.12 3.07
C SER A 50 4.54 -0.90 3.35
N TYR A 51 5.14 -1.76 4.14
CA TYR A 51 6.55 -1.66 4.50
C TYR A 51 7.45 -1.69 3.26
N HIS A 52 7.23 -2.66 2.37
CA HIS A 52 8.08 -2.81 1.18
C HIS A 52 7.83 -1.71 0.14
N LEU A 53 6.63 -1.16 0.06
CA LEU A 53 6.36 0.01 -0.78
C LEU A 53 7.15 1.23 -0.30
N GLU A 54 7.18 1.45 1.02
CA GLU A 54 7.92 2.56 1.61
C GLU A 54 9.43 2.41 1.39
N LYS A 55 9.95 1.19 1.53
CA LYS A 55 11.38 0.90 1.34
C LYS A 55 11.80 0.76 -0.11
N ASN A 56 10.86 0.77 -1.03
CA ASN A 56 11.13 0.63 -2.45
C ASN A 56 11.84 1.88 -3.01
N ASN A 57 12.44 1.74 -4.16
CA ASN A 57 13.01 2.87 -4.91
C ASN A 57 12.41 2.87 -6.33
N PRO A 58 11.51 3.80 -6.67
CA PRO A 58 11.06 4.92 -5.84
C PRO A 58 10.17 4.48 -4.67
N ALA A 59 10.28 5.19 -3.55
CA ALA A 59 9.46 4.92 -2.37
C ALA A 59 8.02 5.34 -2.60
N ILE A 60 7.09 4.51 -2.13
CA ILE A 60 5.66 4.79 -2.21
C ILE A 60 5.12 4.82 -0.78
N PHE A 61 4.69 6.00 -0.34
CA PHE A 61 4.12 6.19 0.98
C PHE A 61 2.61 6.11 0.90
N VAL A 62 2.04 5.18 1.66
CA VAL A 62 0.60 5.01 1.76
C VAL A 62 0.09 5.67 3.04
N ARG A 63 -1.21 5.95 3.10
CA ARG A 63 -1.85 6.35 4.34
C ARG A 63 -2.17 5.10 5.14
N ASP A 64 -1.42 4.90 6.21
CA ASP A 64 -1.45 3.68 7.01
C ASP A 64 -2.12 3.85 8.39
N ASP A 65 -2.86 4.92 8.57
CA ASP A 65 -3.48 5.28 9.85
C ASP A 65 -4.35 4.15 10.42
N LEU A 66 -5.01 3.40 9.54
CA LEU A 66 -5.92 2.32 9.88
C LEU A 66 -5.42 0.95 9.41
N ILE A 67 -4.10 0.80 9.28
CA ILE A 67 -3.52 -0.44 8.73
C ILE A 67 -3.83 -1.67 9.61
N HIS A 68 -4.08 -1.47 10.89
CA HIS A 68 -4.53 -2.53 11.80
C HIS A 68 -5.89 -3.12 11.42
N LEU A 69 -6.64 -2.44 10.54
CA LEU A 69 -7.90 -2.92 9.99
C LEU A 69 -7.73 -3.61 8.63
N ASN A 70 -6.50 -3.94 8.27
CA ASN A 70 -6.11 -4.67 7.05
C ASN A 70 -6.32 -3.87 5.76
N HIS A 71 -6.22 -2.55 5.82
CA HIS A 71 -6.23 -1.69 4.63
C HIS A 71 -5.31 -0.49 4.80
N PHE A 72 -4.91 0.07 3.67
CA PHE A 72 -4.32 1.39 3.60
C PHE A 72 -4.95 2.16 2.45
N GLU A 73 -4.61 3.45 2.33
CA GLU A 73 -5.16 4.31 1.28
C GLU A 73 -4.05 4.90 0.45
N LEU A 74 -4.29 4.94 -0.86
CA LEU A 74 -3.45 5.65 -1.82
C LEU A 74 -4.12 6.97 -2.17
N ASP A 75 -3.37 8.05 -1.99
CA ASP A 75 -3.83 9.39 -2.26
C ASP A 75 -3.33 9.85 -3.63
N THR A 76 -4.17 10.55 -4.37
CA THR A 76 -3.79 11.14 -5.66
C THR A 76 -3.17 12.52 -5.52
N CYS A 77 -3.19 13.10 -4.31
CA CYS A 77 -2.57 14.39 -4.05
C CYS A 77 -1.09 14.36 -4.36
N ASN A 78 -0.59 15.44 -4.96
CA ASN A 78 0.84 15.62 -5.24
C ASN A 78 1.42 14.67 -6.29
N LEU A 79 0.60 13.84 -6.94
CA LEU A 79 1.08 13.05 -8.07
C LEU A 79 1.17 13.92 -9.32
N LYS A 80 2.33 13.90 -9.96
CA LYS A 80 2.55 14.51 -11.25
C LYS A 80 2.08 13.57 -12.36
N LYS A 81 1.82 14.13 -13.54
CA LYS A 81 1.42 13.36 -14.72
C LYS A 81 2.41 12.20 -14.96
N GLY A 82 1.88 11.00 -15.09
CA GLY A 82 2.67 9.78 -15.31
C GLY A 82 3.07 9.04 -14.05
N GLN A 83 3.03 9.68 -12.88
CA GLN A 83 3.39 9.01 -11.62
C GLN A 83 2.36 7.98 -11.20
N GLU A 84 1.11 8.09 -11.65
CA GLU A 84 0.07 7.09 -11.40
C GLU A 84 0.44 5.72 -11.97
N ARG A 85 1.16 5.70 -13.08
CA ARG A 85 1.67 4.45 -13.67
C ARG A 85 2.80 3.87 -12.83
N VAL A 86 3.68 4.72 -12.33
CA VAL A 86 4.79 4.30 -11.46
C VAL A 86 4.25 3.63 -10.21
N VAL A 87 3.24 4.22 -9.56
CA VAL A 87 2.61 3.65 -8.37
C VAL A 87 2.09 2.24 -8.64
N MET A 88 1.34 2.06 -9.71
CA MET A 88 0.74 0.75 -10.04
C MET A 88 1.80 -0.28 -10.45
N ASN A 89 2.79 0.12 -11.23
CA ASN A 89 3.86 -0.79 -11.66
C ASN A 89 4.70 -1.26 -10.47
N GLU A 90 5.00 -0.36 -9.54
CA GLU A 90 5.75 -0.71 -8.33
C GLU A 90 4.91 -1.56 -7.37
N LEU A 91 3.63 -1.27 -7.25
CA LEU A 91 2.70 -2.09 -6.47
C LEU A 91 2.70 -3.53 -6.99
N LYS A 92 2.57 -3.70 -8.30
CA LYS A 92 2.59 -5.02 -8.93
C LYS A 92 3.91 -5.73 -8.67
N LYS A 93 5.03 -5.04 -8.84
CA LYS A 93 6.37 -5.61 -8.61
C LYS A 93 6.48 -6.14 -7.18
N ILE A 94 6.10 -5.34 -6.20
CA ILE A 94 6.18 -5.72 -4.78
C ILE A 94 5.25 -6.91 -4.48
N ILE A 95 4.02 -6.91 -5.01
CA ILE A 95 3.07 -8.03 -4.83
C ILE A 95 3.66 -9.33 -5.38
N LEU A 96 4.27 -9.28 -6.56
CA LEU A 96 4.90 -10.46 -7.15
C LEU A 96 6.07 -10.97 -6.30
N GLN A 97 6.88 -10.07 -5.74
CA GLN A 97 7.97 -10.43 -4.84
C GLN A 97 7.46 -11.03 -3.53
N LEU A 98 6.37 -10.49 -2.98
CA LEU A 98 5.74 -11.04 -1.78
C LEU A 98 5.17 -12.44 -2.05
N ASN A 99 4.51 -12.63 -3.18
CA ASN A 99 3.94 -13.93 -3.55
C ASN A 99 5.00 -15.00 -3.79
N SER A 100 6.17 -14.62 -4.28
CA SER A 100 7.29 -15.53 -4.49
C SER A 100 8.19 -15.68 -3.27
N ARG A 101 7.84 -15.03 -2.16
CA ARG A 101 8.57 -15.05 -0.89
C ARG A 101 10.03 -14.56 -0.99
N LYS A 102 10.33 -13.72 -1.98
CA LYS A 102 11.65 -13.10 -2.13
C LYS A 102 11.92 -12.05 -1.07
N ILE A 103 10.86 -11.49 -0.47
CA ILE A 103 10.91 -10.50 0.60
C ILE A 103 9.97 -10.94 1.71
N LYS A 104 10.14 -10.38 2.89
CA LYS A 104 9.35 -10.77 4.07
C LYS A 104 7.87 -10.46 3.85
N ASN A 105 7.03 -11.50 3.89
CA ASN A 105 5.62 -11.42 3.52
C ASN A 105 4.65 -11.49 4.71
N ASN A 106 5.15 -11.66 5.93
CA ASN A 106 4.31 -11.92 7.11
C ASN A 106 4.57 -10.93 8.25
N ILE A 107 4.89 -9.70 7.93
CA ILE A 107 5.06 -8.66 8.96
C ILE A 107 3.73 -8.48 9.69
N SER A 108 3.75 -8.65 11.03
CA SER A 108 2.58 -8.46 11.88
C SER A 108 2.37 -6.98 12.20
N GLN A 109 1.19 -6.66 12.71
CA GLN A 109 0.89 -5.30 13.18
C GLN A 109 1.88 -4.85 14.26
N LYS A 110 2.21 -5.76 15.18
CA LYS A 110 3.17 -5.48 16.25
C LYS A 110 4.56 -5.16 15.70
N GLU A 111 5.05 -5.99 14.78
CA GLU A 111 6.35 -5.78 14.14
C GLU A 111 6.38 -4.47 13.34
N TYR A 112 5.30 -4.18 12.61
CA TYR A 112 5.16 -2.96 11.82
C TYR A 112 5.28 -1.72 12.73
N SER A 113 4.54 -1.70 13.83
CA SER A 113 4.59 -0.60 14.79
C SER A 113 5.96 -0.41 15.42
N ILE A 114 6.63 -1.50 15.78
CA ILE A 114 7.98 -1.46 16.39
C ILE A 114 9.00 -0.93 15.38
N LYS A 115 8.95 -1.38 14.14
CA LYS A 115 9.87 -0.91 13.10
C LYS A 115 9.73 0.59 12.85
N SER A 116 8.49 1.07 12.77
CA SER A 116 8.22 2.51 12.62
C SER A 116 8.79 3.31 13.79
N ASN A 117 8.60 2.83 15.01
CA ASN A 117 9.12 3.49 16.20
C ASN A 117 10.64 3.52 16.23
N LYS A 118 11.30 2.41 15.89
CA LYS A 118 12.76 2.35 15.81
C LYS A 118 13.32 3.31 14.78
N GLU A 119 12.72 3.38 13.63
CA GLU A 119 13.14 4.30 12.58
C GLU A 119 12.99 5.76 13.03
N TRP A 120 11.88 6.07 13.70
CA TRP A 120 11.63 7.40 14.24
C TRP A 120 12.64 7.78 15.31
N LEU A 121 12.93 6.87 16.24
CA LEU A 121 13.94 7.06 17.30
C LEU A 121 15.34 7.24 16.71
N SER A 122 15.68 6.48 15.70
CA SER A 122 16.96 6.59 14.98
C SER A 122 17.10 7.97 14.35
N TRP A 123 16.03 8.53 13.83
CA TRP A 123 16.03 9.84 13.19
C TRP A 123 16.25 10.97 14.20
N LEU A 124 15.81 10.81 15.45
CA LEU A 124 16.00 11.78 16.51
C LEU A 124 17.44 11.82 17.07
N ASN A 125 18.19 10.80 16.87
CA ASN A 125 19.58 10.70 17.30
C ASN A 125 20.52 11.18 16.19
#